data_e997cafb240037577ed6caf675ac03bd
#
_entry.id   e997cafb240037577ed6caf675ac03bd
#
_cell.length_a   1.000
_cell.length_b   1.000
_cell.length_c   1.000
_cell.angle_alpha   90.00
_cell.angle_beta   90.00
_cell.angle_gamma   90.00
#
_symmetry.space_group_name_H-M   'P 1'
#
loop_
_entity.id
_entity.type
_entity.pdbx_description
1 polymer ?
#
loop_
_entity_poly.entity_id
_entity_poly.type
_entity_poly.pdbx_seq_one_letter_code
_entity_poly.pdbx_strand_id
1 'polypeptide(L)'
;MTATASQELYEEIEGAYAYFNEVLFDGQLPGCLFTLQRKSNTFGYYSESRFLRRNGEGKSDEIALNPAYFAHRRVEQTLSTLAHEQVHQWQAHFGKRSRSGYHNAEWANKMQSIGLMPSDTGEPGGKRHGQQMTHYIIEGGPFDLSSKELIEQGRMLSWIDVVTKRVPMSAVLLYGPGGEPVPGTPEDPTIDISALTSAGLLQPDPGKEDPKNKRKYTCPSCHLNLWGKPGLSGRIQCIECAVPFMDS
;
A
#
# COMPACT_ATOMS: atom_id res chain seq x y z
N MET A 1 26.52 -20.32 -6.70
CA MET A 1 25.12 -20.75 -6.52
C MET A 1 24.26 -19.55 -6.89
N THR A 2 23.26 -19.72 -7.73
CA THR A 2 22.31 -18.65 -8.04
C THR A 2 21.42 -18.43 -6.81
N ALA A 3 21.16 -17.17 -6.46
CA ALA A 3 20.24 -16.81 -5.38
C ALA A 3 18.84 -17.41 -5.66
N THR A 4 18.11 -17.79 -4.63
CA THR A 4 16.70 -18.18 -4.78
C THR A 4 15.83 -16.92 -4.92
N ALA A 5 14.64 -17.03 -5.51
CA ALA A 5 13.69 -15.91 -5.64
C ALA A 5 13.43 -15.18 -4.31
N SER A 6 13.34 -15.93 -3.20
CA SER A 6 13.17 -15.34 -1.88
C SER A 6 14.41 -14.58 -1.41
N GLN A 7 15.61 -15.14 -1.63
CA GLN A 7 16.85 -14.44 -1.28
C GLN A 7 16.97 -13.15 -2.09
N GLU A 8 16.78 -13.21 -3.39
CA GLU A 8 16.84 -12.04 -4.28
C GLU A 8 15.87 -10.93 -3.81
N LEU A 9 14.59 -11.24 -3.61
CA LEU A 9 13.60 -10.25 -3.18
C LEU A 9 13.92 -9.64 -1.81
N TYR A 10 14.33 -10.46 -0.82
CA TYR A 10 14.66 -9.93 0.50
C TYR A 10 15.97 -9.14 0.50
N GLU A 11 16.97 -9.55 -0.27
CA GLU A 11 18.23 -8.80 -0.46
C GLU A 11 17.96 -7.43 -1.12
N GLU A 12 17.03 -7.35 -2.08
CA GLU A 12 16.60 -6.10 -2.70
C GLU A 12 15.91 -5.15 -1.69
N ILE A 13 14.97 -5.67 -0.89
CA ILE A 13 14.26 -4.88 0.14
C ILE A 13 15.23 -4.42 1.23
N GLU A 14 16.05 -5.32 1.75
CA GLU A 14 17.05 -5.01 2.79
C GLU A 14 18.11 -4.02 2.28
N GLY A 15 18.54 -4.20 1.03
CA GLY A 15 19.48 -3.29 0.38
C GLY A 15 18.90 -1.88 0.18
N ALA A 16 17.64 -1.78 -0.23
CA ALA A 16 16.96 -0.49 -0.36
C ALA A 16 16.76 0.18 1.02
N TYR A 17 16.35 -0.60 2.02
CA TYR A 17 16.23 -0.11 3.40
C TYR A 17 17.55 0.42 3.94
N ALA A 18 18.64 -0.34 3.81
CA ALA A 18 19.96 0.05 4.31
C ALA A 18 20.46 1.31 3.61
N TYR A 19 20.27 1.39 2.29
CA TYR A 19 20.65 2.56 1.52
C TYR A 19 19.87 3.82 1.96
N PHE A 20 18.54 3.76 2.06
CA PHE A 20 17.75 4.89 2.55
C PHE A 20 18.05 5.21 4.01
N ASN A 21 18.30 4.22 4.86
CA ASN A 21 18.74 4.47 6.22
C ASN A 21 19.99 5.34 6.26
N GLU A 22 20.97 5.02 5.45
CA GLU A 22 22.22 5.78 5.37
C GLU A 22 21.99 7.20 4.85
N VAL A 23 21.30 7.36 3.71
CA VAL A 23 21.24 8.65 3.01
C VAL A 23 20.12 9.58 3.51
N LEU A 24 19.04 9.06 4.13
CA LEU A 24 17.88 9.83 4.58
C LEU A 24 17.73 9.90 6.10
N PHE A 25 18.40 9.01 6.83
CA PHE A 25 18.26 8.87 8.29
C PHE A 25 19.60 8.80 9.02
N ASP A 26 20.71 9.14 8.35
CA ASP A 26 22.06 9.17 8.94
C ASP A 26 22.49 7.82 9.56
N GLY A 27 22.02 6.71 9.01
CA GLY A 27 22.30 5.36 9.48
C GLY A 27 21.70 4.99 10.86
N GLN A 28 20.78 5.81 11.40
CA GLN A 28 20.34 5.69 12.80
C GLN A 28 19.27 4.61 13.03
N LEU A 29 18.54 4.21 11.98
CA LEU A 29 17.44 3.25 12.15
C LEU A 29 17.97 1.87 12.51
N PRO A 30 17.39 1.19 13.53
CA PRO A 30 17.74 -0.19 13.84
C PRO A 30 17.25 -1.13 12.74
N GLY A 31 17.91 -2.28 12.58
CA GLY A 31 17.42 -3.33 11.69
C GLY A 31 16.02 -3.80 12.07
N CYS A 32 15.25 -4.25 11.09
CA CYS A 32 13.90 -4.77 11.29
C CYS A 32 13.66 -6.05 10.46
N LEU A 33 12.54 -6.71 10.68
CA LEU A 33 12.08 -7.82 9.85
C LEU A 33 11.15 -7.29 8.75
N PHE A 34 11.42 -7.72 7.51
CA PHE A 34 10.55 -7.43 6.39
C PHE A 34 9.54 -8.55 6.20
N THR A 35 8.29 -8.19 5.93
CA THR A 35 7.24 -9.14 5.58
C THR A 35 6.45 -8.67 4.36
N LEU A 36 5.92 -9.61 3.60
CA LEU A 36 5.02 -9.33 2.49
C LEU A 36 3.58 -9.65 2.91
N GLN A 37 2.74 -8.63 3.00
CA GLN A 37 1.38 -8.74 3.54
C GLN A 37 0.34 -8.20 2.57
N ARG A 38 -0.51 -9.09 2.04
CA ARG A 38 -1.65 -8.70 1.16
C ARG A 38 -2.81 -8.14 1.98
N LYS A 39 -2.58 -7.01 2.66
CA LYS A 39 -3.59 -6.33 3.48
C LYS A 39 -4.39 -5.34 2.61
N SER A 40 -5.72 -5.33 2.77
CA SER A 40 -6.59 -4.41 2.02
C SER A 40 -6.33 -2.95 2.42
N ASN A 41 -6.37 -2.06 1.41
CA ASN A 41 -6.29 -0.61 1.58
C ASN A 41 -5.01 -0.09 2.26
N THR A 42 -3.88 -0.79 2.11
CA THR A 42 -2.59 -0.29 2.55
C THR A 42 -1.49 -0.79 1.63
N PHE A 43 -0.52 0.05 1.34
CA PHE A 43 0.67 -0.28 0.56
C PHE A 43 1.78 -0.91 1.42
N GLY A 44 1.82 -0.54 2.70
CA GLY A 44 2.74 -1.04 3.70
C GLY A 44 2.27 -0.68 5.11
N TYR A 45 2.98 -1.14 6.12
CA TYR A 45 2.83 -0.69 7.50
C TYR A 45 4.07 -0.99 8.32
N TYR A 46 4.26 -0.21 9.37
CA TYR A 46 5.27 -0.40 10.40
C TYR A 46 4.63 -0.91 11.70
N SER A 47 5.33 -1.82 12.40
CA SER A 47 4.95 -2.30 13.72
C SER A 47 6.18 -2.41 14.63
N GLU A 48 6.21 -1.60 15.69
CA GLU A 48 7.29 -1.62 16.67
C GLU A 48 7.31 -2.92 17.48
N SER A 49 8.51 -3.45 17.72
CA SER A 49 8.75 -4.63 18.57
C SER A 49 7.84 -5.83 18.27
N ARG A 50 7.50 -6.03 17.01
CA ARG A 50 6.49 -7.00 16.56
C ARG A 50 6.94 -8.44 16.74
N PHE A 51 8.23 -8.71 16.53
CA PHE A 51 8.78 -10.05 16.60
C PHE A 51 9.68 -10.21 17.82
N LEU A 52 9.62 -11.38 18.45
CA LEU A 52 10.48 -11.80 19.55
C LEU A 52 11.24 -13.05 19.10
N ARG A 53 12.54 -13.10 19.36
CA ARG A 53 13.30 -14.33 19.15
C ARG A 53 12.75 -15.46 20.02
N ARG A 54 12.68 -16.67 19.46
CA ARG A 54 12.12 -17.82 20.15
C ARG A 54 12.85 -18.16 21.48
N ASN A 55 14.11 -17.81 21.58
CA ASN A 55 14.89 -17.94 22.84
C ASN A 55 14.58 -16.85 23.88
N GLY A 56 13.67 -15.92 23.58
CA GLY A 56 13.32 -14.80 24.45
C GLY A 56 14.28 -13.61 24.40
N GLU A 57 15.37 -13.70 23.65
CA GLU A 57 16.38 -12.65 23.57
C GLU A 57 16.18 -11.76 22.34
N GLY A 58 15.82 -10.51 22.58
CA GLY A 58 15.70 -9.47 21.55
C GLY A 58 14.39 -9.46 20.81
N LYS A 59 13.93 -8.25 20.55
CA LYS A 59 12.76 -7.92 19.73
C LYS A 59 13.20 -7.28 18.43
N SER A 60 12.35 -7.37 17.41
CA SER A 60 12.53 -6.70 16.14
C SER A 60 11.25 -6.02 15.72
N ASP A 61 11.39 -4.86 15.11
CA ASP A 61 10.33 -4.19 14.40
C ASP A 61 9.94 -4.96 13.14
N GLU A 62 8.78 -4.66 12.61
CA GLU A 62 8.30 -5.13 11.32
C GLU A 62 8.07 -3.95 10.38
N ILE A 63 8.60 -4.03 9.18
CA ILE A 63 8.12 -3.27 8.03
C ILE A 63 7.50 -4.27 7.06
N ALA A 64 6.20 -4.09 6.80
CA ALA A 64 5.47 -4.90 5.84
C ALA A 64 5.22 -4.11 4.56
N LEU A 65 5.47 -4.73 3.40
CA LEU A 65 5.11 -4.21 2.09
C LEU A 65 3.99 -5.06 1.48
N ASN A 66 3.14 -4.44 0.68
CA ASN A 66 2.02 -5.14 0.04
C ASN A 66 2.31 -5.43 -1.43
N PRO A 67 2.70 -6.68 -1.76
CA PRO A 67 3.10 -7.04 -3.11
C PRO A 67 1.95 -6.94 -4.13
N ALA A 68 0.69 -6.98 -3.69
CA ALA A 68 -0.47 -6.87 -4.58
C ALA A 68 -0.55 -5.53 -5.35
N TYR A 69 0.28 -4.56 -4.98
CA TYR A 69 0.35 -3.26 -5.63
C TYR A 69 1.65 -3.02 -6.43
N PHE A 70 2.64 -3.92 -6.34
CA PHE A 70 3.94 -3.72 -7.00
C PHE A 70 3.81 -3.60 -8.52
N ALA A 71 2.97 -4.41 -9.15
CA ALA A 71 2.78 -4.39 -10.60
C ALA A 71 2.09 -3.11 -11.14
N HIS A 72 1.37 -2.37 -10.30
CA HIS A 72 0.61 -1.18 -10.72
C HIS A 72 1.19 0.12 -10.20
N ARG A 73 2.36 0.07 -9.58
CA ARG A 73 3.06 1.23 -9.06
C ARG A 73 4.48 1.22 -9.60
N ARG A 74 4.98 2.39 -9.95
CA ARG A 74 6.39 2.53 -10.31
C ARG A 74 7.28 2.09 -9.13
N VAL A 75 8.48 1.65 -9.46
CA VAL A 75 9.46 1.20 -8.45
C VAL A 75 9.69 2.29 -7.40
N GLU A 76 9.86 3.55 -7.82
CA GLU A 76 10.05 4.69 -6.91
C GLU A 76 8.87 4.86 -5.94
N GLN A 77 7.65 4.61 -6.39
CA GLN A 77 6.46 4.67 -5.53
C GLN A 77 6.41 3.53 -4.51
N THR A 78 6.89 2.35 -4.88
CA THR A 78 7.02 1.23 -3.94
C THR A 78 8.14 1.50 -2.94
N LEU A 79 9.27 2.02 -3.41
CA LEU A 79 10.38 2.47 -2.56
C LEU A 79 9.97 3.63 -1.63
N SER A 80 9.12 4.56 -2.11
CA SER A 80 8.60 5.63 -1.25
C SER A 80 7.71 5.12 -0.12
N THR A 81 7.02 3.99 -0.33
CA THR A 81 6.32 3.31 0.76
C THR A 81 7.30 2.78 1.80
N LEU A 82 8.41 2.17 1.38
CA LEU A 82 9.46 1.73 2.32
C LEU A 82 9.99 2.90 3.14
N ALA A 83 10.34 4.02 2.51
CA ALA A 83 10.81 5.21 3.20
C ALA A 83 9.75 5.84 4.14
N HIS A 84 8.46 5.78 3.77
CA HIS A 84 7.34 6.18 4.64
C HIS A 84 7.32 5.33 5.93
N GLU A 85 7.46 4.02 5.82
CA GLU A 85 7.49 3.13 6.99
C GLU A 85 8.76 3.32 7.82
N GLN A 86 9.89 3.68 7.19
CA GLN A 86 11.10 4.09 7.90
C GLN A 86 10.90 5.39 8.71
N VAL A 87 10.07 6.33 8.26
CA VAL A 87 9.71 7.51 9.08
C VAL A 87 8.87 7.10 10.29
N HIS A 88 8.00 6.11 10.17
CA HIS A 88 7.30 5.56 11.35
C HIS A 88 8.27 4.90 12.32
N GLN A 89 9.25 4.15 11.84
CA GLN A 89 10.31 3.57 12.64
C GLN A 89 11.16 4.65 13.32
N TRP A 90 11.58 5.68 12.57
CA TRP A 90 12.29 6.82 13.13
C TRP A 90 11.51 7.48 14.27
N GLN A 91 10.22 7.73 14.07
CA GLN A 91 9.40 8.35 15.10
C GLN A 91 9.21 7.44 16.32
N ALA A 92 9.16 6.13 16.14
CA ALA A 92 9.07 5.19 17.25
C ALA A 92 10.31 5.19 18.14
N HIS A 93 11.51 5.30 17.54
CA HIS A 93 12.78 5.21 18.26
C HIS A 93 13.33 6.57 18.71
N PHE A 94 13.06 7.65 17.98
CA PHE A 94 13.70 8.95 18.20
C PHE A 94 12.72 10.10 18.37
N GLY A 95 11.44 9.91 18.08
CA GLY A 95 10.42 10.94 18.13
C GLY A 95 9.37 10.72 19.23
N LYS A 96 8.27 11.45 19.09
CA LYS A 96 7.10 11.35 19.96
C LYS A 96 5.91 10.79 19.17
N ARG A 97 5.64 9.52 19.38
CA ARG A 97 4.51 8.86 18.70
C ARG A 97 3.18 9.49 19.12
N SER A 98 2.29 9.53 18.17
CA SER A 98 0.89 9.87 18.36
C SER A 98 0.06 8.63 18.71
N ARG A 99 -1.26 8.79 18.89
CA ARG A 99 -2.19 7.66 19.00
C ARG A 99 -2.07 6.75 17.76
N SER A 100 -2.39 5.47 17.94
CA SER A 100 -2.29 4.47 16.87
C SER A 100 -2.88 4.93 15.54
N GLY A 101 -2.11 4.81 14.47
CA GLY A 101 -2.51 5.15 13.11
C GLY A 101 -2.70 6.65 12.81
N TYR A 102 -2.35 7.54 13.73
CA TYR A 102 -2.44 8.98 13.51
C TYR A 102 -1.07 9.57 13.19
N HIS A 103 -0.97 10.23 12.04
CA HIS A 103 0.22 10.91 11.54
C HIS A 103 0.22 12.36 12.05
N ASN A 104 1.09 12.68 13.01
CA ASN A 104 1.19 14.00 13.62
C ASN A 104 2.16 14.92 12.87
N ALA A 105 2.33 16.16 13.36
CA ALA A 105 3.21 17.16 12.74
C ALA A 105 4.68 16.75 12.72
N GLU A 106 5.17 16.05 13.76
CA GLU A 106 6.56 15.58 13.82
C GLU A 106 6.84 14.57 12.70
N TRP A 107 5.96 13.58 12.56
CA TRP A 107 6.01 12.61 11.46
C TRP A 107 5.98 13.32 10.10
N ALA A 108 5.04 14.27 9.92
CA ALA A 108 4.89 15.00 8.66
C ALA A 108 6.13 15.85 8.31
N ASN A 109 6.76 16.44 9.30
CA ASN A 109 7.98 17.23 9.11
C ASN A 109 9.16 16.33 8.74
N LYS A 110 9.29 15.14 9.37
CA LYS A 110 10.33 14.17 8.99
C LYS A 110 10.10 13.65 7.58
N MET A 111 8.87 13.32 7.20
CA MET A 111 8.52 12.94 5.83
C MET A 111 8.97 14.00 4.83
N GLN A 112 8.61 15.27 5.06
CA GLN A 112 9.02 16.36 4.19
C GLN A 112 10.54 16.53 4.12
N SER A 113 11.25 16.37 5.24
CA SER A 113 12.71 16.51 5.29
C SER A 113 13.44 15.46 4.45
N ILE A 114 12.88 14.28 4.30
CA ILE A 114 13.43 13.23 3.44
C ILE A 114 12.96 13.31 1.98
N GLY A 115 12.16 14.32 1.62
CA GLY A 115 11.71 14.52 0.23
C GLY A 115 10.38 13.86 -0.11
N LEU A 116 9.58 13.46 0.89
CA LEU A 116 8.23 12.93 0.72
C LEU A 116 7.22 13.90 1.34
N MET A 117 6.38 14.54 0.53
CA MET A 117 5.38 15.47 1.04
C MET A 117 4.12 14.74 1.51
N PRO A 118 3.77 14.78 2.81
CA PRO A 118 2.53 14.19 3.29
C PRO A 118 1.29 14.84 2.67
N SER A 119 0.33 14.03 2.31
CA SER A 119 -0.95 14.47 1.76
C SER A 119 -2.00 13.40 1.99
N ASP A 120 -3.19 13.75 2.44
CA ASP A 120 -4.31 12.81 2.58
C ASP A 120 -4.90 12.40 1.21
N THR A 121 -4.62 13.19 0.17
CA THR A 121 -5.02 12.90 -1.21
C THR A 121 -3.90 12.27 -2.05
N GLY A 122 -2.65 12.37 -1.62
CA GLY A 122 -1.48 12.01 -2.42
C GLY A 122 -1.02 13.10 -3.37
N GLU A 123 -1.65 14.30 -3.33
CA GLU A 123 -1.38 15.41 -4.22
C GLU A 123 -1.10 16.71 -3.47
N PRO A 124 -0.54 17.74 -4.16
CA PRO A 124 -0.42 19.07 -3.60
C PRO A 124 -1.76 19.64 -3.12
N GLY A 125 -1.75 20.31 -1.96
CA GLY A 125 -2.92 20.92 -1.36
C GLY A 125 -3.71 20.03 -0.39
N GLY A 126 -3.38 18.74 -0.29
CA GLY A 126 -3.95 17.84 0.71
C GLY A 126 -3.48 18.17 2.15
N LYS A 127 -4.20 17.62 3.13
CA LYS A 127 -3.82 17.75 4.55
C LYS A 127 -2.55 16.99 4.84
N ARG A 128 -1.71 17.57 5.69
CA ARG A 128 -0.40 16.98 6.05
C ARG A 128 -0.43 16.05 7.27
N HIS A 129 -1.55 16.01 7.99
CA HIS A 129 -1.73 15.24 9.22
C HIS A 129 -3.08 14.56 9.21
N GLY A 130 -3.18 13.39 9.79
CA GLY A 130 -4.46 12.68 9.85
C GLY A 130 -4.35 11.20 10.20
N GLN A 131 -5.48 10.52 10.16
CA GLN A 131 -5.56 9.08 10.42
C GLN A 131 -5.12 8.28 9.18
N GLN A 132 -5.54 8.71 8.01
CA GLN A 132 -5.18 8.09 6.73
C GLN A 132 -4.35 9.09 5.95
N MET A 133 -3.07 8.78 5.79
CA MET A 133 -2.12 9.64 5.11
C MET A 133 -1.39 8.86 4.03
N THR A 134 -1.20 9.52 2.92
CA THR A 134 -0.28 9.12 1.87
C THR A 134 0.74 10.25 1.66
N HIS A 135 1.42 10.27 0.55
CA HIS A 135 2.41 11.28 0.21
C HIS A 135 2.61 11.34 -1.30
N TYR A 136 3.24 12.40 -1.75
CA TYR A 136 3.84 12.47 -3.07
C TYR A 136 5.34 12.75 -2.97
N ILE A 137 6.09 12.35 -3.98
CA ILE A 137 7.55 12.55 -4.06
C ILE A 137 7.82 14.01 -4.44
N ILE A 138 8.67 14.69 -3.68
CA ILE A 138 9.13 16.06 -4.01
C ILE A 138 10.21 15.93 -5.09
N GLU A 139 9.93 16.44 -6.28
CA GLU A 139 10.85 16.42 -7.40
C GLU A 139 12.17 17.13 -7.03
N GLY A 140 13.30 16.50 -7.33
CA GLY A 140 14.65 16.98 -6.95
C GLY A 140 14.93 16.92 -5.44
N GLY A 141 14.00 16.38 -4.63
CA GLY A 141 14.20 16.21 -3.19
C GLY A 141 15.11 15.03 -2.86
N PRO A 142 15.54 14.90 -1.56
CA PRO A 142 16.49 13.87 -1.16
C PRO A 142 16.05 12.45 -1.56
N PHE A 143 14.76 12.09 -1.35
CA PHE A 143 14.24 10.78 -1.73
C PHE A 143 14.25 10.60 -3.26
N ASP A 144 13.83 11.59 -4.04
CA ASP A 144 13.78 11.50 -5.51
C ASP A 144 15.17 11.21 -6.09
N LEU A 145 16.18 11.96 -5.62
CA LEU A 145 17.56 11.77 -6.06
C LEU A 145 18.11 10.39 -5.65
N SER A 146 17.92 10.01 -4.39
CA SER A 146 18.42 8.72 -3.88
C SER A 146 17.70 7.51 -4.49
N SER A 147 16.39 7.61 -4.75
CA SER A 147 15.66 6.52 -5.38
C SER A 147 16.09 6.31 -6.84
N LYS A 148 16.35 7.39 -7.59
CA LYS A 148 16.89 7.31 -8.95
C LYS A 148 18.27 6.66 -8.97
N GLU A 149 19.16 7.08 -8.08
CA GLU A 149 20.49 6.47 -7.95
C GLU A 149 20.40 4.98 -7.63
N LEU A 150 19.52 4.58 -6.71
CA LEU A 150 19.31 3.19 -6.34
C LEU A 150 18.85 2.35 -7.54
N ILE A 151 17.92 2.88 -8.34
CA ILE A 151 17.38 2.22 -9.53
C ILE A 151 18.44 2.12 -10.63
N GLU A 152 19.23 3.18 -10.86
CA GLU A 152 20.34 3.18 -11.82
C GLU A 152 21.42 2.13 -11.48
N GLN A 153 21.60 1.84 -10.19
CA GLN A 153 22.47 0.75 -9.72
C GLN A 153 21.87 -0.64 -9.91
N GLY A 154 20.68 -0.77 -10.53
CA GLY A 154 19.98 -2.02 -10.74
C GLY A 154 19.36 -2.62 -9.46
N ARG A 155 19.28 -1.85 -8.38
CA ARG A 155 18.64 -2.28 -7.12
C ARG A 155 17.15 -1.99 -7.17
N MET A 156 16.42 -2.90 -7.79
CA MET A 156 14.97 -2.79 -8.01
C MET A 156 14.26 -3.95 -7.31
N LEU A 157 12.95 -3.79 -7.10
CA LEU A 157 12.08 -4.89 -6.71
C LEU A 157 11.75 -5.74 -7.94
N SER A 158 12.55 -6.76 -8.20
CA SER A 158 12.48 -7.60 -9.42
C SER A 158 11.25 -8.50 -9.48
N TRP A 159 10.61 -8.72 -8.32
CA TRP A 159 9.48 -9.64 -8.21
C TRP A 159 8.16 -8.90 -8.03
N ILE A 160 7.17 -9.22 -8.88
CA ILE A 160 5.81 -8.67 -8.81
C ILE A 160 4.80 -9.77 -8.52
N ASP A 161 3.69 -9.43 -7.85
CA ASP A 161 2.57 -10.34 -7.66
C ASP A 161 1.73 -10.38 -8.94
N VAL A 162 1.52 -11.56 -9.51
CA VAL A 162 0.69 -11.73 -10.72
C VAL A 162 -0.81 -11.57 -10.43
N VAL A 163 -1.23 -11.71 -9.16
CA VAL A 163 -2.60 -11.43 -8.71
C VAL A 163 -2.65 -10.02 -8.16
N THR A 164 -2.97 -9.07 -9.01
CA THR A 164 -2.87 -7.65 -8.70
C THR A 164 -4.20 -7.08 -8.19
N LYS A 165 -4.13 -6.21 -7.19
CA LYS A 165 -5.28 -5.40 -6.77
C LYS A 165 -5.36 -4.13 -7.60
N ARG A 166 -6.58 -3.74 -7.99
CA ARG A 166 -6.79 -2.41 -8.57
C ARG A 166 -6.30 -1.35 -7.58
N VAL A 167 -5.45 -0.48 -8.06
CA VAL A 167 -4.95 0.66 -7.28
C VAL A 167 -6.13 1.59 -7.00
N PRO A 168 -6.35 2.07 -5.75
CA PRO A 168 -7.36 3.09 -5.49
C PRO A 168 -7.12 4.32 -6.36
N MET A 169 -8.20 4.97 -6.80
CA MET A 169 -8.12 6.13 -7.70
C MET A 169 -7.19 7.25 -7.21
N SER A 170 -7.05 7.42 -5.89
CA SER A 170 -6.10 8.35 -5.27
C SER A 170 -4.62 7.98 -5.44
N ALA A 171 -4.31 6.76 -5.87
CA ALA A 171 -2.96 6.32 -6.17
C ALA A 171 -2.69 6.22 -7.70
N VAL A 172 -3.75 6.42 -8.50
CA VAL A 172 -3.73 6.37 -9.98
C VAL A 172 -3.28 7.70 -10.60
N LEU A 173 -3.02 8.73 -9.80
CA LEU A 173 -2.75 10.08 -10.30
C LEU A 173 -1.40 10.30 -10.99
N LEU A 174 -0.66 9.22 -11.21
CA LEU A 174 0.45 9.21 -12.18
C LEU A 174 0.04 8.67 -13.55
N TYR A 175 -1.19 8.16 -13.66
CA TYR A 175 -1.83 7.81 -14.92
C TYR A 175 -3.11 8.64 -15.03
N GLY A 176 -3.31 9.30 -16.17
CA GLY A 176 -4.55 10.00 -16.45
C GLY A 176 -5.80 9.10 -16.35
N PRO A 177 -7.02 9.64 -16.41
CA PRO A 177 -8.28 8.91 -16.21
C PRO A 177 -8.49 7.69 -17.12
N GLY A 178 -7.66 7.54 -18.17
CA GLY A 178 -7.68 6.41 -19.11
C GLY A 178 -6.55 5.41 -18.90
N GLY A 179 -5.72 5.54 -17.86
CA GLY A 179 -4.52 4.71 -17.70
C GLY A 179 -3.35 5.16 -18.57
N GLU A 180 -3.44 6.35 -19.17
CA GLU A 180 -2.35 6.93 -19.96
C GLU A 180 -1.31 7.57 -19.03
N PRO A 181 0.01 7.44 -19.34
CA PRO A 181 1.05 8.12 -18.59
C PRO A 181 0.80 9.64 -18.60
N VAL A 182 0.88 10.30 -17.44
CA VAL A 182 0.82 11.76 -17.40
C VAL A 182 2.03 12.30 -18.14
N PRO A 183 1.87 13.21 -19.13
CA PRO A 183 2.99 13.74 -19.89
C PRO A 183 4.06 14.33 -18.98
N GLY A 184 5.30 13.84 -19.10
CA GLY A 184 6.44 14.27 -18.27
C GLY A 184 6.81 13.33 -17.12
N THR A 185 6.04 12.26 -16.86
CA THR A 185 6.51 11.18 -15.98
C THR A 185 7.40 10.23 -16.81
N PRO A 186 8.64 9.93 -16.41
CA PRO A 186 9.43 8.90 -17.06
C PRO A 186 8.68 7.58 -17.01
N GLU A 187 8.54 6.88 -18.14
CA GLU A 187 8.05 5.51 -18.14
C GLU A 187 8.97 4.67 -17.26
N ASP A 188 8.40 3.77 -16.43
CA ASP A 188 9.20 2.77 -15.75
C ASP A 188 9.74 1.81 -16.84
N PRO A 189 11.03 1.82 -17.12
CA PRO A 189 11.59 1.03 -18.23
C PRO A 189 11.55 -0.47 -17.96
N THR A 190 11.09 -0.89 -16.78
CA THR A 190 11.29 -2.26 -16.31
C THR A 190 10.06 -3.15 -16.42
N ILE A 191 8.84 -2.60 -16.48
CA ILE A 191 7.62 -3.40 -16.55
C ILE A 191 6.64 -2.82 -17.57
N ASP A 192 6.44 -3.52 -18.66
CA ASP A 192 5.32 -3.26 -19.57
C ASP A 192 4.06 -3.98 -19.07
N ILE A 193 3.29 -3.28 -18.23
CA ILE A 193 2.03 -3.78 -17.67
C ILE A 193 1.04 -4.15 -18.79
N SER A 194 1.02 -3.39 -19.89
CA SER A 194 0.14 -3.65 -21.03
C SER A 194 0.51 -4.96 -21.71
N ALA A 195 1.81 -5.20 -21.93
CA ALA A 195 2.31 -6.45 -22.48
C ALA A 195 2.04 -7.63 -21.54
N LEU A 196 2.28 -7.49 -20.24
CA LEU A 196 2.02 -8.53 -19.25
C LEU A 196 0.52 -8.86 -19.15
N THR A 197 -0.34 -7.85 -19.20
CA THR A 197 -1.80 -8.04 -19.17
C THR A 197 -2.28 -8.72 -20.45
N SER A 198 -1.78 -8.29 -21.62
CA SER A 198 -2.13 -8.88 -22.92
C SER A 198 -1.64 -10.31 -23.06
N ALA A 199 -0.50 -10.64 -22.44
CA ALA A 199 0.02 -12.00 -22.36
C ALA A 199 -0.72 -12.88 -21.34
N GLY A 200 -1.70 -12.34 -20.58
CA GLY A 200 -2.44 -13.07 -19.54
C GLY A 200 -1.59 -13.42 -18.31
N LEU A 201 -0.45 -12.77 -18.15
CA LEU A 201 0.46 -13.01 -17.01
C LEU A 201 0.02 -12.29 -15.74
N LEU A 202 -0.73 -11.18 -15.87
CA LEU A 202 -1.36 -10.50 -14.76
C LEU A 202 -2.83 -10.91 -14.64
N GLN A 203 -3.23 -11.29 -13.44
CA GLN A 203 -4.60 -11.68 -13.13
C GLN A 203 -5.22 -10.65 -12.18
N PRO A 204 -6.44 -10.14 -12.48
CA PRO A 204 -7.15 -9.31 -11.51
C PRO A 204 -7.42 -10.14 -10.25
N ASP A 205 -7.22 -9.54 -9.07
CA ASP A 205 -7.63 -10.15 -7.81
C ASP A 205 -9.13 -10.48 -7.92
N PRO A 206 -9.54 -11.75 -7.81
CA PRO A 206 -10.96 -12.12 -7.90
C PRO A 206 -11.82 -11.43 -6.84
N GLY A 207 -11.18 -10.67 -5.93
CA GLY A 207 -11.85 -10.03 -4.81
C GLY A 207 -12.42 -11.08 -3.86
N LYS A 208 -12.22 -10.91 -2.57
CA LYS A 208 -13.16 -11.54 -1.63
C LYS A 208 -14.48 -10.82 -1.86
N GLU A 209 -15.53 -11.54 -2.21
CA GLU A 209 -16.90 -11.00 -2.09
C GLU A 209 -16.95 -10.30 -0.73
N ASP A 210 -17.16 -8.98 -0.73
CA ASP A 210 -17.19 -8.23 0.51
C ASP A 210 -18.35 -8.82 1.35
N PRO A 211 -18.07 -9.47 2.50
CA PRO A 211 -19.13 -10.02 3.34
C PRO A 211 -20.03 -8.92 3.89
N LYS A 212 -19.66 -7.65 3.72
CA LYS A 212 -20.47 -6.47 4.02
C LYS A 212 -21.37 -6.06 2.85
N ASN A 213 -21.29 -6.69 1.69
CA ASN A 213 -22.14 -6.38 0.55
C ASN A 213 -23.56 -6.95 0.78
N LYS A 214 -24.14 -6.57 1.91
CA LYS A 214 -25.53 -6.86 2.20
C LYS A 214 -26.41 -5.94 1.35
N ARG A 215 -27.31 -6.54 0.58
CA ARG A 215 -28.33 -5.81 -0.12
C ARG A 215 -29.54 -5.63 0.77
N LYS A 216 -30.23 -4.50 0.58
CA LYS A 216 -31.50 -4.24 1.22
C LYS A 216 -32.60 -4.94 0.40
N TYR A 217 -33.49 -5.63 1.08
CA TYR A 217 -34.66 -6.26 0.51
C TYR A 217 -35.89 -5.69 1.22
N THR A 218 -36.91 -5.30 0.48
CA THR A 218 -38.12 -4.69 1.01
C THR A 218 -39.32 -5.55 0.68
N CYS A 219 -40.19 -5.77 1.66
CA CYS A 219 -41.50 -6.38 1.40
C CYS A 219 -42.37 -5.38 0.63
N PRO A 220 -42.89 -5.71 -0.57
CA PRO A 220 -43.71 -4.77 -1.36
C PRO A 220 -45.06 -4.46 -0.74
N SER A 221 -45.50 -5.25 0.24
CA SER A 221 -46.80 -5.07 0.90
C SER A 221 -46.69 -4.26 2.19
N CYS A 222 -45.86 -4.66 3.16
CA CYS A 222 -45.77 -4.00 4.46
C CYS A 222 -44.54 -3.10 4.61
N HIS A 223 -43.68 -3.01 3.59
CA HIS A 223 -42.43 -2.25 3.58
C HIS A 223 -41.40 -2.65 4.65
N LEU A 224 -41.55 -3.83 5.26
CA LEU A 224 -40.54 -4.38 6.14
C LEU A 224 -39.22 -4.57 5.37
N ASN A 225 -38.12 -4.16 5.99
CA ASN A 225 -36.79 -4.25 5.39
C ASN A 225 -35.96 -5.37 6.06
N LEU A 226 -35.23 -6.12 5.25
CA LEU A 226 -34.18 -7.01 5.71
C LEU A 226 -32.88 -6.79 4.93
N TRP A 227 -31.76 -7.20 5.51
CA TRP A 227 -30.45 -7.06 4.91
C TRP A 227 -29.82 -8.44 4.79
N GLY A 228 -29.50 -8.85 3.58
CA GLY A 228 -28.98 -10.17 3.29
C GLY A 228 -27.93 -10.19 2.17
N LYS A 229 -27.39 -11.36 1.87
CA LYS A 229 -26.48 -11.55 0.74
C LYS A 229 -27.18 -11.23 -0.59
N PRO A 230 -26.43 -10.85 -1.64
CA PRO A 230 -26.99 -10.72 -2.99
C PRO A 230 -27.72 -11.99 -3.45
N GLY A 231 -28.77 -11.83 -4.25
CA GLY A 231 -29.50 -12.96 -4.83
C GLY A 231 -30.62 -13.55 -3.96
N LEU A 232 -31.08 -12.85 -2.92
CA LEU A 232 -32.21 -13.27 -2.08
C LEU A 232 -33.56 -12.75 -2.56
N SER A 233 -33.58 -11.89 -3.58
CA SER A 233 -34.81 -11.35 -4.18
C SER A 233 -35.70 -12.48 -4.67
N GLY A 234 -36.97 -12.46 -4.29
CA GLY A 234 -37.95 -13.49 -4.63
C GLY A 234 -37.77 -14.84 -3.92
N ARG A 235 -36.69 -15.03 -3.14
CA ARG A 235 -36.39 -16.31 -2.44
C ARG A 235 -36.75 -16.34 -0.97
N ILE A 236 -37.06 -15.18 -0.39
CA ILE A 236 -37.43 -15.04 1.01
C ILE A 236 -38.83 -14.45 1.05
N GLN A 237 -39.71 -15.00 1.86
CA GLN A 237 -41.08 -14.50 2.03
C GLN A 237 -41.23 -13.70 3.32
N CYS A 238 -42.04 -12.66 3.25
CA CYS A 238 -42.50 -11.95 4.42
C CYS A 238 -43.55 -12.84 5.13
N ILE A 239 -43.29 -13.13 6.39
CA ILE A 239 -44.16 -14.00 7.20
C ILE A 239 -45.57 -13.40 7.38
N GLU A 240 -45.66 -12.04 7.49
CA GLU A 240 -46.92 -11.36 7.71
C GLU A 240 -47.78 -11.21 6.43
N CYS A 241 -47.13 -11.03 5.31
CA CYS A 241 -47.81 -10.68 4.06
C CYS A 241 -47.83 -11.84 3.05
N ALA A 242 -47.07 -12.91 3.32
CA ALA A 242 -46.91 -14.09 2.43
C ALA A 242 -46.42 -13.70 1.00
N VAL A 243 -45.75 -12.55 0.84
CA VAL A 243 -45.19 -12.10 -0.43
C VAL A 243 -43.66 -12.12 -0.38
N PRO A 244 -42.98 -12.36 -1.52
CA PRO A 244 -41.53 -12.36 -1.55
C PRO A 244 -40.94 -10.97 -1.33
N PHE A 245 -39.78 -10.90 -0.64
CA PHE A 245 -38.96 -9.72 -0.56
C PHE A 245 -38.30 -9.42 -1.91
N MET A 246 -38.21 -8.16 -2.27
CA MET A 246 -37.62 -7.67 -3.50
C MET A 246 -36.40 -6.78 -3.22
N ASP A 247 -35.44 -6.75 -4.14
CA ASP A 247 -34.31 -5.80 -4.11
C ASP A 247 -34.87 -4.35 -4.10
N SER A 248 -34.29 -3.50 -3.26
CA SER A 248 -34.70 -2.09 -3.11
C SER A 248 -33.50 -1.14 -3.13
#